data_0e1575015210ea6ec34e6568e0bdf4cd
#
_entry.id   0e1575015210ea6ec34e6568e0bdf4cd
#
_cell.length_a   1.000
_cell.length_b   1.000
_cell.length_c   1.000
_cell.angle_alpha   90.00
_cell.angle_beta   90.00
_cell.angle_gamma   90.00
#
_symmetry.space_group_name_H-M   'P 1'
#
loop_
_entity.id
_entity.type
_entity.pdbx_description
1 polymer ?
#
loop_
_entity_poly.entity_id
_entity_poly.type
_entity_poly.pdbx_seq_one_letter_code
_entity_poly.pdbx_strand_id
1 'polypeptide(L)'
;EIARCLAIDPKFIMLDEPFAGVDPIAVEDIQHIVWKLKDKNIGILITDHNALETLRLTDRAYLLFDGRILFQGTPEELAKNPVVREKYLGSNFVLTRKDFQLSEQMRNKRIEEQSR
;
A
#
# COMPACT_ATOMS: atom_id res chain seq x y z
N GLU A 1 5.46 14.36 7.02
CA GLU A 1 4.06 14.26 7.43
C GLU A 1 3.77 13.00 8.26
N ILE A 2 4.21 11.82 7.77
CA ILE A 2 4.00 10.56 8.48
C ILE A 2 4.75 10.56 9.82
N ALA A 3 5.98 11.09 9.84
CA ALA A 3 6.76 11.19 11.07
C ALA A 3 6.08 12.10 12.13
N ARG A 4 5.41 13.16 11.67
CA ARG A 4 4.66 14.05 12.55
C ARG A 4 3.45 13.32 13.16
N CYS A 5 2.76 12.49 12.38
CA CYS A 5 1.67 11.67 12.89
C CYS A 5 2.14 10.66 13.94
N LEU A 6 3.32 10.07 13.76
CA LEU A 6 3.91 9.14 14.74
C LEU A 6 4.21 9.81 16.08
N ALA A 7 4.60 11.09 16.06
CA ALA A 7 4.90 11.83 17.29
C ALA A 7 3.66 12.05 18.16
N ILE A 8 2.45 11.98 17.58
CA ILE A 8 1.18 12.17 18.29
C ILE A 8 0.61 10.83 18.80
N ASP A 9 1.23 9.71 18.45
CA ASP A 9 0.77 8.34 18.79
C ASP A 9 -0.69 8.12 18.39
N PRO A 10 -1.04 8.25 17.10
CA PRO A 10 -2.42 8.14 16.64
C PRO A 10 -2.90 6.69 16.67
N LYS A 11 -4.23 6.49 16.80
CA LYS A 11 -4.88 5.19 16.63
C LYS A 11 -5.31 4.94 15.20
N PHE A 12 -5.42 5.99 14.39
CA PHE A 12 -5.90 5.96 13.02
C PHE A 12 -5.23 7.05 12.19
N ILE A 13 -4.82 6.71 10.97
CA ILE A 13 -4.16 7.64 10.06
C ILE A 13 -4.86 7.59 8.69
N MET A 14 -5.07 8.76 8.10
CA MET A 14 -5.52 8.90 6.71
C MET A 14 -4.37 9.38 5.85
N LEU A 15 -4.12 8.68 4.74
CA LEU A 15 -3.12 9.05 3.74
C LEU A 15 -3.83 9.31 2.42
N ASP A 16 -3.76 10.54 1.93
CA ASP A 16 -4.37 10.95 0.67
C ASP A 16 -3.31 10.95 -0.43
N GLU A 17 -3.48 10.07 -1.40
CA GLU A 17 -2.60 9.89 -2.55
C GLU A 17 -1.10 9.81 -2.20
N PRO A 18 -0.71 8.90 -1.29
CA PRO A 18 0.69 8.82 -0.85
C PRO A 18 1.66 8.41 -1.96
N PHE A 19 1.17 7.77 -3.03
CA PHE A 19 2.01 7.32 -4.15
C PHE A 19 2.03 8.27 -5.33
N ALA A 20 1.26 9.37 -5.28
CA ALA A 20 1.15 10.31 -6.40
C ALA A 20 2.48 11.04 -6.64
N GLY A 21 2.98 10.97 -7.88
CA GLY A 21 4.19 11.67 -8.30
C GLY A 21 5.48 11.21 -7.61
N VAL A 22 5.46 10.03 -7.00
CA VAL A 22 6.58 9.51 -6.21
C VAL A 22 7.34 8.46 -7.03
N ASP A 23 8.67 8.48 -6.97
CA ASP A 23 9.48 7.50 -7.69
C ASP A 23 9.38 6.10 -7.05
N PRO A 24 9.76 5.02 -7.78
CA PRO A 24 9.59 3.65 -7.27
C PRO A 24 10.29 3.35 -5.95
N ILE A 25 11.44 3.96 -5.69
CA ILE A 25 12.18 3.75 -4.44
C ILE A 25 11.43 4.38 -3.27
N ALA A 26 10.91 5.59 -3.45
CA ALA A 26 10.12 6.27 -2.44
C ALA A 26 8.78 5.59 -2.19
N VAL A 27 8.16 5.01 -3.22
CA VAL A 27 6.94 4.19 -3.07
C VAL A 27 7.21 3.03 -2.12
N GLU A 28 8.34 2.35 -2.29
CA GLU A 28 8.72 1.23 -1.44
C GLU A 28 8.91 1.66 0.02
N ASP A 29 9.53 2.81 0.24
CA ASP A 29 9.71 3.37 1.59
C ASP A 29 8.36 3.69 2.25
N ILE A 30 7.42 4.26 1.52
CA ILE A 30 6.07 4.55 2.00
C ILE A 30 5.36 3.25 2.38
N GLN A 31 5.45 2.22 1.56
CA GLN A 31 4.86 0.91 1.84
C GLN A 31 5.42 0.30 3.13
N HIS A 32 6.72 0.42 3.36
CA HIS A 32 7.35 -0.04 4.60
C HIS A 32 6.82 0.70 5.82
N ILE A 33 6.68 2.02 5.73
CA ILE A 33 6.14 2.84 6.83
C ILE A 33 4.70 2.42 7.14
N VAL A 34 3.87 2.23 6.12
CA VAL A 34 2.47 1.78 6.28
C VAL A 34 2.43 0.43 6.97
N TRP A 35 3.27 -0.50 6.54
CA TRP A 35 3.33 -1.83 7.14
C TRP A 35 3.72 -1.77 8.62
N LYS A 36 4.70 -0.96 8.98
CA LYS A 36 5.12 -0.78 10.38
C LYS A 36 4.00 -0.18 11.24
N LEU A 37 3.24 0.75 10.70
CA LEU A 37 2.09 1.33 11.38
C LEU A 37 1.01 0.29 11.62
N LYS A 38 0.73 -0.57 10.65
CA LYS A 38 -0.22 -1.67 10.81
C LYS A 38 0.22 -2.64 11.91
N ASP A 39 1.51 -2.94 11.96
CA ASP A 39 2.07 -3.83 12.98
C ASP A 39 1.91 -3.28 14.39
N LYS A 40 1.79 -1.96 14.53
CA LYS A 40 1.51 -1.28 15.79
C LYS A 40 0.01 -1.15 16.10
N ASN A 41 -0.84 -1.85 15.36
CA ASN A 41 -2.30 -1.80 15.47
C ASN A 41 -2.90 -0.42 15.17
N ILE A 42 -2.26 0.35 14.30
CA ILE A 42 -2.80 1.61 13.82
C ILE A 42 -3.64 1.35 12.58
N GLY A 43 -4.90 1.81 12.57
CA GLY A 43 -5.77 1.74 11.41
C GLY A 43 -5.34 2.74 10.36
N ILE A 44 -5.32 2.33 9.08
CA ILE A 44 -4.86 3.20 8.00
C ILE A 44 -5.88 3.18 6.86
N LEU A 45 -6.31 4.38 6.45
CA LEU A 45 -7.12 4.58 5.26
C LEU A 45 -6.25 5.25 4.19
N ILE A 46 -6.15 4.63 3.03
CA ILE A 46 -5.39 5.16 1.90
C ILE A 46 -6.34 5.46 0.76
N THR A 47 -6.24 6.66 0.20
CA THR A 47 -6.89 7.01 -1.06
C THR A 47 -5.81 7.23 -2.11
N ASP A 48 -5.91 6.52 -3.24
CA ASP A 48 -4.92 6.65 -4.31
C ASP A 48 -5.48 6.15 -5.64
N HIS A 49 -5.01 6.73 -6.73
CA HIS A 49 -5.31 6.26 -8.09
C HIS A 49 -4.45 5.06 -8.49
N ASN A 50 -3.35 4.84 -7.80
CA ASN A 50 -2.45 3.74 -8.08
C ASN A 50 -2.97 2.45 -7.45
N ALA A 51 -3.89 1.79 -8.15
CA ALA A 51 -4.53 0.58 -7.68
C ALA A 51 -3.54 -0.55 -7.44
N LEU A 52 -2.52 -0.68 -8.31
CA LEU A 52 -1.53 -1.75 -8.22
C LEU A 52 -0.77 -1.71 -6.89
N GLU A 53 -0.21 -0.55 -6.55
CA GLU A 53 0.59 -0.40 -5.33
C GLU A 53 -0.30 -0.43 -4.08
N THR A 54 -1.50 0.11 -4.17
CA THR A 54 -2.44 0.13 -3.05
C THR A 54 -2.91 -1.29 -2.70
N LEU A 55 -3.28 -2.09 -3.69
CA LEU A 55 -3.73 -3.47 -3.47
C LEU A 55 -2.65 -4.39 -2.90
N ARG A 56 -1.37 -4.05 -3.10
CA ARG A 56 -0.26 -4.85 -2.60
C ARG A 56 -0.10 -4.79 -1.09
N LEU A 57 -0.66 -3.79 -0.43
CA LEU A 57 -0.47 -3.58 1.01
C LEU A 57 -1.76 -3.45 1.82
N THR A 58 -2.91 -3.35 1.18
CA THR A 58 -4.18 -3.19 1.88
C THR A 58 -4.83 -4.53 2.22
N ASP A 59 -5.66 -4.52 3.27
CA ASP A 59 -6.44 -5.69 3.68
C ASP A 59 -7.82 -5.70 3.05
N ARG A 60 -8.34 -4.51 2.71
CA ARG A 60 -9.64 -4.33 2.06
C ARG A 60 -9.59 -3.07 1.20
N ALA A 61 -10.25 -3.12 0.07
CA ALA A 61 -10.27 -2.00 -0.86
C ALA A 61 -11.68 -1.71 -1.37
N TYR A 62 -11.91 -0.46 -1.69
CA TYR A 62 -13.15 0.03 -2.29
C TYR A 62 -12.79 0.77 -3.57
N LEU A 63 -13.38 0.36 -4.70
CA LEU A 63 -13.19 1.03 -5.97
C LEU A 63 -14.32 2.02 -6.21
N LEU A 64 -13.97 3.29 -6.31
CA LEU A 64 -14.91 4.39 -6.48
C LEU A 64 -14.87 4.89 -7.93
N PHE A 65 -16.04 5.11 -8.50
CA PHE A 65 -16.18 5.72 -9.79
C PHE A 65 -17.45 6.56 -9.83
N ASP A 66 -17.33 7.79 -10.29
CA ASP A 66 -18.46 8.73 -10.44
C ASP A 66 -19.29 8.85 -9.16
N GLY A 67 -18.60 8.98 -8.01
CA GLY A 67 -19.24 9.14 -6.71
C GLY A 67 -19.89 7.91 -6.14
N ARG A 68 -19.63 6.73 -6.71
CA ARG A 68 -20.23 5.45 -6.27
C ARG A 68 -19.17 4.41 -6.01
N ILE A 69 -19.43 3.53 -5.05
CA ILE A 69 -18.62 2.35 -4.82
C ILE A 69 -19.09 1.27 -5.81
N LEU A 70 -18.24 0.95 -6.79
CA LEU A 70 -18.55 -0.06 -7.79
C LEU A 70 -18.22 -1.47 -7.32
N PHE A 71 -17.08 -1.61 -6.65
CA PHE A 71 -16.59 -2.91 -6.17
C PHE A 71 -15.93 -2.71 -4.82
N GLN A 72 -16.02 -3.74 -3.97
CA GLN A 72 -15.36 -3.76 -2.66
C GLN A 72 -15.01 -5.19 -2.29
N GLY A 73 -13.98 -5.35 -1.47
CA GLY A 73 -13.56 -6.66 -1.01
C GLY A 73 -12.08 -6.70 -0.67
N THR A 74 -11.58 -7.92 -0.47
CA THR A 74 -10.15 -8.12 -0.30
C THR A 74 -9.42 -7.90 -1.63
N PRO A 75 -8.10 -7.58 -1.59
CA PRO A 75 -7.33 -7.45 -2.82
C PRO A 75 -7.39 -8.69 -3.71
N GLU A 76 -7.44 -9.87 -3.10
CA GLU A 76 -7.54 -11.14 -3.82
C GLU A 76 -8.86 -11.25 -4.58
N GLU A 77 -9.98 -10.87 -3.95
CA GLU A 77 -11.29 -10.87 -4.59
C GLU A 77 -11.34 -9.89 -5.77
N LEU A 78 -10.80 -8.70 -5.57
CA LEU A 78 -10.77 -7.67 -6.61
C LEU A 78 -9.87 -8.08 -7.78
N ALA A 79 -8.74 -8.70 -7.50
CA ALA A 79 -7.81 -9.16 -8.52
C ALA A 79 -8.39 -10.29 -9.40
N LYS A 80 -9.36 -11.02 -8.88
CA LYS A 80 -10.06 -12.09 -9.64
C LYS A 80 -11.23 -11.58 -10.46
N ASN A 81 -11.72 -10.38 -10.16
CA ASN A 81 -12.89 -9.82 -10.86
C ASN A 81 -12.50 -9.38 -12.28
N PRO A 82 -13.12 -9.93 -13.33
CA PRO A 82 -12.76 -9.61 -14.72
C PRO A 82 -12.93 -8.14 -15.07
N VAL A 83 -13.97 -7.48 -14.54
CA VAL A 83 -14.23 -6.06 -14.81
C VAL A 83 -13.18 -5.19 -14.14
N VAL A 84 -12.80 -5.51 -12.91
CA VAL A 84 -11.73 -4.80 -12.18
C VAL A 84 -10.40 -4.93 -12.93
N ARG A 85 -10.07 -6.14 -13.38
CA ARG A 85 -8.84 -6.40 -14.14
C ARG A 85 -8.81 -5.60 -15.43
N GLU A 86 -9.93 -5.59 -16.16
CA GLU A 86 -10.01 -4.88 -17.45
C GLU A 86 -9.89 -3.37 -17.28
N LYS A 87 -10.59 -2.79 -16.29
CA LYS A 87 -10.71 -1.33 -16.16
C LYS A 87 -9.65 -0.68 -15.29
N TYR A 88 -9.11 -1.39 -14.28
CA TYR A 88 -8.26 -0.77 -13.26
C TYR A 88 -6.88 -1.39 -13.16
N LEU A 89 -6.73 -2.68 -13.45
CA LEU A 89 -5.49 -3.41 -13.20
C LEU A 89 -4.73 -3.77 -14.48
N GLY A 90 -5.45 -3.97 -15.59
CA GLY A 90 -4.86 -4.49 -16.82
C GLY A 90 -4.94 -6.01 -16.88
N SER A 91 -5.03 -6.54 -18.10
CA SER A 91 -5.27 -7.98 -18.35
C SER A 91 -4.13 -8.88 -17.90
N ASN A 92 -2.91 -8.35 -17.86
CA ASN A 92 -1.71 -9.12 -17.49
C ASN A 92 -1.33 -8.96 -16.02
N PHE A 93 -2.18 -8.30 -15.23
CA PHE A 93 -1.90 -8.07 -13.83
C PHE A 93 -1.90 -9.37 -13.03
N VAL A 94 -0.87 -9.55 -12.21
CA VAL A 94 -0.79 -10.63 -11.23
C VAL A 94 -0.61 -9.99 -9.86
N LEU A 95 -1.50 -10.32 -8.93
CA LEU A 95 -1.43 -9.79 -7.58
C LEU A 95 -0.27 -10.44 -6.83
N THR A 96 0.74 -9.66 -6.52
CA THR A 96 1.86 -10.08 -5.69
C THR A 96 1.79 -9.32 -4.38
N ARG A 97 1.49 -10.03 -3.30
CA ARG A 97 1.49 -9.44 -1.97
C ARG A 97 2.93 -9.22 -1.52
N LYS A 98 3.18 -8.06 -0.95
CA LYS A 98 4.52 -7.69 -0.51
C LYS A 98 4.88 -8.43 0.78
N ASP A 99 6.02 -9.11 0.77
CA ASP A 99 6.59 -9.67 1.99
C ASP A 99 7.47 -8.61 2.66
N PHE A 100 6.86 -7.88 3.58
CA PHE A 100 7.53 -6.78 4.25
C PHE A 100 8.60 -7.25 5.24
N GLN A 101 8.44 -8.43 5.82
CA GLN A 101 9.46 -8.98 6.71
C GLN A 101 10.74 -9.29 5.95
N LEU A 102 10.62 -9.95 4.81
CA LEU A 102 11.77 -10.25 3.95
C LEU A 102 12.41 -8.97 3.43
N SER A 103 11.59 -8.01 2.97
CA SER A 103 12.08 -6.72 2.49
C SER A 103 12.85 -5.96 3.55
N GLU A 104 12.38 -5.99 4.79
CA GLU A 104 13.05 -5.33 5.91
C GLU A 104 14.39 -6.00 6.23
N GLN A 105 14.43 -7.32 6.22
CA GLN A 105 15.67 -8.07 6.43
C GLN A 105 16.71 -7.74 5.36
N MET A 106 16.30 -7.69 4.10
CA MET A 106 17.20 -7.32 2.99
C MET A 106 17.69 -5.88 3.10
N ARG A 107 16.82 -4.97 3.53
CA ARG A 107 17.18 -3.57 3.74
C ARG A 107 18.20 -3.41 4.86
N ASN A 108 17.98 -4.08 5.98
CA ASN A 108 18.89 -4.06 7.11
C ASN A 108 20.25 -4.65 6.74
N LYS A 109 20.26 -5.74 5.98
CA LYS A 109 21.49 -6.35 5.50
C LYS A 109 22.30 -5.40 4.62
N ARG A 110 21.63 -4.66 3.72
CA ARG A 110 22.30 -3.65 2.88
C ARG A 110 22.92 -2.53 3.73
N ILE A 111 22.20 -2.09 4.76
CA ILE A 111 22.70 -1.05 5.67
C ILE A 111 23.95 -1.53 6.40
N GLU A 112 23.95 -2.76 6.91
CA GLU A 112 25.13 -3.35 7.54
C GLU A 112 26.31 -3.45 6.60
N GLU A 113 26.09 -3.88 5.36
CA GLU A 113 27.15 -3.98 4.34
C GLU A 113 27.74 -2.61 4.00
N GLN A 114 26.94 -1.56 3.95
CA GLN A 114 27.40 -0.20 3.68
C GLN A 114 28.15 0.42 4.86
N SER A 115 27.88 -0.02 6.09
CA SER A 115 28.55 0.52 7.29
C SER A 115 29.85 -0.20 7.63
N ARG A 116 30.21 -1.21 6.88
CA ARG A 116 31.53 -1.89 6.96
C ARG A 116 32.49 -1.20 5.96
#